data_74c9492b55d33887125789fdf10a9ad2
#
_entry.id   74c9492b55d33887125789fdf10a9ad2
#
_cell.length_a   1.000
_cell.length_b   1.000
_cell.length_c   1.000
_cell.angle_alpha   90.00
_cell.angle_beta   90.00
_cell.angle_gamma   90.00
#
_symmetry.space_group_name_H-M   'P 1'
#
loop_
_entity.id
_entity.type
_entity.pdbx_description
1 polymer ?
#
loop_
_entity_poly.entity_id
_entity_poly.type
_entity_poly.pdbx_seq_one_letter_code
_entity_poly.pdbx_strand_id
1 'polypeptide(L)'
;IYTLSLHDALPIWLGGETLIDFALHYVKTDPKIWKYVPKLLVICFKDAFHLFTVEEAIEAYASFLEGYFIHIKTLDEDVVKFWDKNEKKIKPWYNEVRRDDDIVVSGSTDFLLDEIMKRIGIKNYVGSSIDKKTGKFKRLCFLENKVKIFNELYPNAHIDNFYTDSMNDKAMMDISDHVFLVNGNKIEQIK
;
A
#
# COMPACT_ATOMS: atom_id res chain seq x y z
N ILE A 1 20.10 -18.85 5.29
CA ILE A 1 18.76 -18.43 5.72
C ILE A 1 18.91 -16.97 6.08
N TYR A 2 18.23 -16.10 5.37
CA TYR A 2 18.21 -14.68 5.69
C TYR A 2 17.01 -14.45 6.59
N THR A 3 17.25 -13.95 7.79
CA THR A 3 16.25 -13.51 8.74
C THR A 3 15.84 -12.09 8.36
N LEU A 4 14.57 -11.88 8.05
CA LEU A 4 14.08 -10.62 7.50
C LEU A 4 13.02 -10.01 8.40
N SER A 5 13.04 -8.71 8.53
CA SER A 5 11.91 -7.94 9.05
C SER A 5 11.07 -7.46 7.89
N LEU A 6 9.79 -7.78 7.91
CA LEU A 6 8.87 -7.49 6.83
C LEU A 6 7.78 -6.53 7.32
N HIS A 7 7.47 -5.53 6.52
CA HIS A 7 6.49 -4.52 6.85
C HIS A 7 5.39 -4.46 5.80
N ASP A 8 4.13 -4.52 6.24
CA ASP A 8 3.01 -4.08 5.41
C ASP A 8 2.91 -2.56 5.47
N ALA A 9 3.17 -1.94 4.34
CA ALA A 9 3.81 -0.65 4.37
C ALA A 9 2.98 0.60 4.71
N LEU A 10 2.24 1.12 3.78
CA LEU A 10 1.94 2.56 3.85
C LEU A 10 0.89 2.98 4.89
N PRO A 11 -0.18 2.21 5.17
CA PRO A 11 -1.13 2.57 6.22
C PRO A 11 -0.50 2.58 7.61
N ILE A 12 0.43 1.65 7.86
CA ILE A 12 1.15 1.56 9.13
C ILE A 12 1.97 2.82 9.39
N TRP A 13 2.62 3.34 8.35
CA TRP A 13 3.56 4.46 8.48
C TRP A 13 2.88 5.82 8.42
N LEU A 14 1.81 5.96 7.64
CA LEU A 14 1.21 7.26 7.32
C LEU A 14 -0.11 7.54 8.04
N GLY A 15 -0.80 6.52 8.56
CA GLY A 15 -2.09 6.69 9.23
C GLY A 15 -3.21 7.08 8.27
N GLY A 16 -3.33 6.38 7.14
CA GLY A 16 -4.40 6.52 6.14
C GLY A 16 -4.17 5.64 4.93
N GLU A 17 -5.22 5.42 4.15
CA GLU A 17 -5.14 4.71 2.88
C GLU A 17 -4.42 5.58 1.84
N THR A 18 -3.15 5.32 1.59
CA THR A 18 -2.30 6.16 0.74
C THR A 18 -2.86 6.35 -0.68
N LEU A 19 -3.46 5.30 -1.25
CA LEU A 19 -4.06 5.41 -2.58
C LEU A 19 -5.30 6.30 -2.57
N ILE A 20 -6.11 6.25 -1.52
CA ILE A 20 -7.27 7.12 -1.32
C ILE A 20 -6.80 8.56 -1.09
N ASP A 21 -5.82 8.78 -0.23
CA ASP A 21 -5.23 10.11 0.01
C ASP A 21 -4.67 10.72 -1.29
N PHE A 22 -4.02 9.90 -2.12
CA PHE A 22 -3.54 10.33 -3.43
C PHE A 22 -4.69 10.65 -4.38
N ALA A 23 -5.73 9.84 -4.45
CA ALA A 23 -6.92 10.14 -5.24
C ALA A 23 -7.61 11.45 -4.77
N LEU A 24 -7.71 11.68 -3.46
CA LEU A 24 -8.24 12.91 -2.88
C LEU A 24 -7.36 14.14 -3.18
N HIS A 25 -6.04 13.95 -3.34
CA HIS A 25 -5.16 15.01 -3.81
C HIS A 25 -5.61 15.54 -5.18
N TYR A 26 -5.95 14.64 -6.10
CA TYR A 26 -6.44 15.02 -7.43
C TYR A 26 -7.83 15.66 -7.40
N VAL A 27 -8.73 15.24 -6.52
CA VAL A 27 -10.03 15.89 -6.35
C VAL A 27 -9.88 17.38 -6.07
N LYS A 28 -8.78 17.77 -5.41
CA LYS A 28 -8.48 19.18 -5.09
C LYS A 28 -7.75 19.92 -6.22
N THR A 29 -7.05 19.21 -7.10
CA THR A 29 -6.12 19.81 -8.06
C THR A 29 -6.58 19.72 -9.52
N ASP A 30 -7.40 18.73 -9.90
CA ASP A 30 -7.92 18.56 -11.25
C ASP A 30 -9.47 18.52 -11.29
N PRO A 31 -10.14 19.55 -11.81
CA PRO A 31 -11.60 19.60 -11.91
C PRO A 31 -12.20 18.46 -12.76
N LYS A 32 -11.44 17.86 -13.68
CA LYS A 32 -11.92 16.77 -14.52
C LYS A 32 -12.24 15.50 -13.73
N ILE A 33 -11.69 15.39 -12.54
CA ILE A 33 -11.91 14.25 -11.62
C ILE A 33 -13.28 14.28 -10.97
N TRP A 34 -13.87 15.45 -10.82
CA TRP A 34 -15.16 15.57 -10.13
C TRP A 34 -16.24 14.67 -10.69
N LYS A 35 -16.18 14.30 -11.97
CA LYS A 35 -17.09 13.32 -12.57
C LYS A 35 -16.94 11.90 -12.01
N TYR A 36 -15.77 11.58 -11.45
CA TYR A 36 -15.48 10.26 -10.85
C TYR A 36 -15.72 10.22 -9.34
N VAL A 37 -15.79 11.39 -8.69
CA VAL A 37 -16.00 11.50 -7.23
C VAL A 37 -17.26 10.75 -6.76
N PRO A 38 -18.43 10.85 -7.43
CA PRO A 38 -19.61 10.10 -7.01
C PRO A 38 -19.39 8.59 -7.00
N LYS A 39 -18.66 8.06 -8.02
CA LYS A 39 -18.32 6.64 -8.08
C LYS A 39 -17.39 6.25 -6.92
N LEU A 40 -16.37 7.05 -6.65
CA LEU A 40 -15.45 6.82 -5.54
C LEU A 40 -16.17 6.83 -4.19
N LEU A 41 -17.06 7.80 -3.97
CA LEU A 41 -17.85 7.89 -2.73
C LEU A 41 -18.73 6.67 -2.53
N VAL A 42 -19.36 6.14 -3.60
CA VAL A 42 -20.16 4.90 -3.52
C VAL A 42 -19.28 3.71 -3.16
N ILE A 43 -18.08 3.60 -3.75
CA ILE A 43 -17.12 2.53 -3.43
C ILE A 43 -16.71 2.63 -1.96
N CYS A 44 -16.24 3.80 -1.52
CA CYS A 44 -15.82 4.02 -0.13
C CYS A 44 -16.97 3.76 0.87
N PHE A 45 -18.19 4.18 0.54
CA PHE A 45 -19.36 3.92 1.38
C PHE A 45 -19.63 2.42 1.53
N LYS A 46 -19.68 1.69 0.42
CA LYS A 46 -19.92 0.24 0.45
C LYS A 46 -18.82 -0.50 1.20
N ASP A 47 -17.59 -0.11 1.03
CA ASP A 47 -16.43 -0.69 1.71
C ASP A 47 -16.50 -0.42 3.22
N ALA A 48 -16.74 0.83 3.63
CA ALA A 48 -16.89 1.22 5.03
C ALA A 48 -18.03 0.52 5.77
N PHE A 49 -19.10 0.15 5.07
CA PHE A 49 -20.23 -0.59 5.62
C PHE A 49 -20.14 -2.11 5.37
N HIS A 50 -18.99 -2.61 4.92
CA HIS A 50 -18.74 -4.04 4.61
C HIS A 50 -19.80 -4.64 3.66
N LEU A 51 -20.25 -3.85 2.67
CA LEU A 51 -21.23 -4.25 1.67
C LEU A 51 -20.60 -4.88 0.42
N PHE A 52 -19.30 -5.01 0.41
CA PHE A 52 -18.51 -5.71 -0.59
C PHE A 52 -17.88 -6.97 -0.01
N THR A 53 -17.76 -8.01 -0.83
CA THR A 53 -16.71 -9.00 -0.62
C THR A 53 -15.35 -8.36 -0.94
N VAL A 54 -14.27 -8.99 -0.53
CA VAL A 54 -12.92 -8.49 -0.83
C VAL A 54 -12.68 -8.41 -2.34
N GLU A 55 -13.15 -9.41 -3.09
CA GLU A 55 -13.04 -9.47 -4.54
C GLU A 55 -13.82 -8.33 -5.21
N GLU A 56 -15.05 -8.09 -4.78
CA GLU A 56 -15.89 -6.98 -5.30
C GLU A 56 -15.27 -5.62 -5.00
N ALA A 57 -14.66 -5.44 -3.81
CA ALA A 57 -13.95 -4.21 -3.47
C ALA A 57 -12.75 -3.99 -4.40
N ILE A 58 -11.93 -5.02 -4.61
CA ILE A 58 -10.78 -4.97 -5.53
C ILE A 58 -11.22 -4.59 -6.95
N GLU A 59 -12.26 -5.24 -7.48
CA GLU A 59 -12.79 -4.94 -8.82
C GLU A 59 -13.34 -3.51 -8.91
N ALA A 60 -14.02 -3.03 -7.88
CA ALA A 60 -14.56 -1.69 -7.85
C ALA A 60 -13.45 -0.62 -7.86
N TYR A 61 -12.42 -0.79 -7.03
CA TYR A 61 -11.26 0.11 -7.01
C TYR A 61 -10.45 0.02 -8.31
N ALA A 62 -10.23 -1.19 -8.86
CA ALA A 62 -9.56 -1.37 -10.14
C ALA A 62 -10.29 -0.64 -11.27
N SER A 63 -11.61 -0.83 -11.37
CA SER A 63 -12.45 -0.15 -12.37
C SER A 63 -12.47 1.38 -12.21
N PHE A 64 -12.34 1.88 -10.98
CA PHE A 64 -12.19 3.31 -10.72
C PHE A 64 -10.83 3.80 -11.24
N LEU A 65 -9.76 3.12 -10.89
CA LEU A 65 -8.40 3.48 -11.29
C LEU A 65 -8.21 3.45 -12.81
N GLU A 66 -8.69 2.42 -13.49
CA GLU A 66 -8.65 2.32 -14.95
C GLU A 66 -9.32 3.53 -15.62
N GLY A 67 -10.52 3.90 -15.16
CA GLY A 67 -11.23 5.06 -15.71
C GLY A 67 -10.55 6.39 -15.44
N TYR A 68 -9.80 6.46 -14.34
CA TYR A 68 -9.15 7.67 -13.85
C TYR A 68 -7.79 7.93 -14.50
N PHE A 69 -6.93 6.89 -14.59
CA PHE A 69 -5.54 7.01 -15.04
C PHE A 69 -5.38 7.52 -16.47
N ILE A 70 -6.32 7.19 -17.36
CA ILE A 70 -6.30 7.67 -18.76
C ILE A 70 -6.34 9.21 -18.88
N HIS A 71 -6.72 9.91 -17.80
CA HIS A 71 -6.81 11.35 -17.77
C HIS A 71 -5.62 12.04 -17.12
N ILE A 72 -4.74 11.30 -16.43
CA ILE A 72 -3.58 11.85 -15.74
C ILE A 72 -2.40 11.93 -16.69
N LYS A 73 -1.90 13.14 -16.92
CA LYS A 73 -0.72 13.37 -17.78
C LYS A 73 0.55 13.63 -16.99
N THR A 74 0.44 13.99 -15.73
CA THR A 74 1.52 14.49 -14.87
C THR A 74 1.73 13.61 -13.64
N LEU A 75 1.41 12.29 -13.76
CA LEU A 75 1.40 11.37 -12.63
C LEU A 75 2.70 11.39 -11.82
N ASP A 76 3.85 11.31 -12.49
CA ASP A 76 5.15 11.25 -11.80
C ASP A 76 5.45 12.55 -11.03
N GLU A 77 5.13 13.71 -11.61
CA GLU A 77 5.28 15.01 -10.94
C GLU A 77 4.31 15.14 -9.75
N ASP A 78 3.11 14.63 -9.90
CA ASP A 78 2.08 14.72 -8.88
C ASP A 78 2.36 13.78 -7.69
N VAL A 79 2.98 12.62 -7.96
CA VAL A 79 3.51 11.73 -6.92
C VAL A 79 4.58 12.44 -6.08
N VAL A 80 5.52 13.14 -6.72
CA VAL A 80 6.54 13.93 -6.01
C VAL A 80 5.87 14.98 -5.12
N LYS A 81 4.95 15.79 -5.67
CA LYS A 81 4.21 16.81 -4.90
C LYS A 81 3.37 16.24 -3.76
N PHE A 82 2.80 15.05 -3.97
CA PHE A 82 2.07 14.35 -2.94
C PHE A 82 2.97 14.00 -1.76
N TRP A 83 4.14 13.43 -2.04
CA TRP A 83 5.11 13.06 -1.00
C TRP A 83 5.77 14.26 -0.35
N ASP A 84 6.00 15.39 -1.04
CA ASP A 84 6.48 16.64 -0.44
C ASP A 84 5.57 17.11 0.72
N LYS A 85 4.29 16.81 0.64
CA LYS A 85 3.31 17.16 1.68
C LYS A 85 3.14 16.09 2.75
N ASN A 86 3.31 14.81 2.38
CA ASN A 86 2.89 13.68 3.20
C ASN A 86 4.05 12.90 3.84
N GLU A 87 5.28 13.02 3.36
CA GLU A 87 6.45 12.32 3.92
C GLU A 87 6.60 12.54 5.44
N LYS A 88 6.32 13.73 5.92
CA LYS A 88 6.33 14.07 7.35
C LYS A 88 5.32 13.31 8.22
N LYS A 89 4.37 12.61 7.60
CA LYS A 89 3.40 11.76 8.30
C LYS A 89 3.96 10.39 8.63
N ILE A 90 5.17 10.05 8.15
CA ILE A 90 5.83 8.78 8.50
C ILE A 90 6.02 8.74 10.02
N LYS A 91 5.51 7.67 10.61
CA LYS A 91 5.48 7.54 12.06
C LYS A 91 6.88 7.31 12.64
N PRO A 92 7.24 7.97 13.74
CA PRO A 92 8.58 7.90 14.34
C PRO A 92 9.01 6.47 14.71
N TRP A 93 8.08 5.62 15.17
CA TRP A 93 8.38 4.26 15.60
C TRP A 93 9.08 3.42 14.51
N TYR A 94 8.78 3.68 13.23
CA TYR A 94 9.40 2.95 12.15
C TYR A 94 10.93 3.13 12.14
N ASN A 95 11.40 4.33 12.44
CA ASN A 95 12.84 4.61 12.53
C ASN A 95 13.51 3.88 13.71
N GLU A 96 12.74 3.46 14.73
CA GLU A 96 13.26 2.75 15.91
C GLU A 96 13.42 1.25 15.65
N VAL A 97 12.57 0.67 14.80
CA VAL A 97 12.58 -0.77 14.49
C VAL A 97 13.21 -1.13 13.15
N ARG A 98 13.43 -0.13 12.32
CA ARG A 98 13.92 -0.27 10.94
C ARG A 98 15.29 -0.93 10.89
N ARG A 99 15.45 -1.82 9.90
CA ARG A 99 16.71 -2.48 9.56
C ARG A 99 17.06 -2.22 8.09
N ASP A 100 18.35 -2.30 7.76
CA ASP A 100 18.84 -2.07 6.39
C ASP A 100 18.42 -3.18 5.41
N ASP A 101 18.07 -4.36 5.93
CA ASP A 101 17.61 -5.53 5.19
C ASP A 101 16.09 -5.69 5.19
N ASP A 102 15.35 -4.74 5.74
CA ASP A 102 13.88 -4.76 5.73
C ASP A 102 13.32 -4.92 4.33
N ILE A 103 12.26 -5.71 4.23
CA ILE A 103 11.45 -5.83 3.02
C ILE A 103 10.09 -5.21 3.28
N VAL A 104 9.64 -4.41 2.33
CA VAL A 104 8.31 -3.81 2.36
C VAL A 104 7.42 -4.51 1.36
N VAL A 105 6.31 -5.09 1.82
CA VAL A 105 5.28 -5.72 0.97
C VAL A 105 3.97 -4.96 1.16
N SER A 106 3.51 -4.27 0.13
CA SER A 106 2.38 -3.34 0.25
C SER A 106 1.29 -3.57 -0.79
N GLY A 107 0.04 -3.39 -0.38
CA GLY A 107 -1.08 -3.28 -1.31
C GLY A 107 -1.04 -2.02 -2.20
N SER A 108 -0.30 -1.00 -1.79
CA SER A 108 -0.15 0.24 -2.54
C SER A 108 0.53 0.05 -3.88
N THR A 109 0.32 1.01 -4.78
CA THR A 109 0.84 0.94 -6.14
C THR A 109 2.32 1.28 -6.21
N ASP A 110 3.03 0.60 -7.12
CA ASP A 110 4.46 0.76 -7.37
C ASP A 110 4.87 2.23 -7.58
N PHE A 111 4.13 2.99 -8.37
CA PHE A 111 4.47 4.38 -8.64
C PHE A 111 4.43 5.30 -7.38
N LEU A 112 3.59 4.96 -6.39
CA LEU A 112 3.58 5.67 -5.11
C LEU A 112 4.72 5.21 -4.20
N LEU A 113 4.98 3.89 -4.20
CA LEU A 113 6.04 3.29 -3.41
C LEU A 113 7.43 3.75 -3.88
N ASP A 114 7.69 3.75 -5.18
CA ASP A 114 9.00 4.07 -5.75
C ASP A 114 9.56 5.40 -5.21
N GLU A 115 8.73 6.42 -5.16
CA GLU A 115 9.17 7.74 -4.69
C GLU A 115 9.43 7.75 -3.18
N ILE A 116 8.52 7.20 -2.36
CA ILE A 116 8.72 7.24 -0.90
C ILE A 116 9.86 6.32 -0.46
N MET A 117 9.99 5.12 -1.03
CA MET A 117 11.07 4.19 -0.70
C MET A 117 12.44 4.81 -1.02
N LYS A 118 12.55 5.51 -2.15
CA LYS A 118 13.74 6.28 -2.50
C LYS A 118 14.06 7.35 -1.44
N ARG A 119 13.06 8.11 -0.97
CA ARG A 119 13.24 9.18 0.01
C ARG A 119 13.72 8.65 1.36
N ILE A 120 13.13 7.56 1.81
CA ILE A 120 13.48 6.95 3.11
C ILE A 120 14.61 5.93 3.02
N GLY A 121 15.16 5.69 1.83
CA GLY A 121 16.35 4.85 1.62
C GLY A 121 16.09 3.34 1.73
N ILE A 122 14.83 2.87 1.53
CA ILE A 122 14.50 1.45 1.48
C ILE A 122 14.74 0.94 0.07
N LYS A 123 15.44 -0.20 -0.04
CA LYS A 123 15.82 -0.80 -1.31
C LYS A 123 14.97 -2.00 -1.69
N ASN A 124 14.48 -2.73 -0.70
CA ASN A 124 13.74 -3.97 -0.91
C ASN A 124 12.26 -3.72 -0.65
N TYR A 125 11.49 -3.60 -1.71
CA TYR A 125 10.03 -3.42 -1.58
C TYR A 125 9.31 -3.99 -2.79
N VAL A 126 8.05 -4.31 -2.58
CA VAL A 126 7.13 -4.74 -3.62
C VAL A 126 5.72 -4.24 -3.32
N GLY A 127 5.05 -3.77 -4.36
CA GLY A 127 3.66 -3.32 -4.31
C GLY A 127 2.83 -3.87 -5.45
N SER A 128 1.59 -3.40 -5.52
CA SER A 128 0.74 -3.62 -6.68
C SER A 128 1.29 -2.86 -7.87
N SER A 129 1.37 -3.51 -9.03
CA SER A 129 1.87 -2.89 -10.25
C SER A 129 0.74 -2.49 -11.17
N ILE A 130 0.76 -1.26 -11.64
CA ILE A 130 -0.26 -0.68 -12.51
C ILE A 130 0.38 -0.16 -13.80
N ASP A 131 -0.28 -0.39 -14.92
CA ASP A 131 0.04 0.32 -16.15
C ASP A 131 -0.37 1.79 -16.03
N LYS A 132 0.61 2.68 -15.94
CA LYS A 132 0.38 4.11 -15.73
C LYS A 132 -0.45 4.79 -16.83
N LYS A 133 -0.54 4.19 -18.04
CA LYS A 133 -1.30 4.75 -19.16
C LYS A 133 -2.77 4.35 -19.10
N THR A 134 -3.05 3.13 -18.65
CA THR A 134 -4.39 2.55 -18.70
C THR A 134 -5.05 2.40 -17.34
N GLY A 135 -4.27 2.47 -16.23
CA GLY A 135 -4.74 2.16 -14.88
C GLY A 135 -4.94 0.67 -14.59
N LYS A 136 -4.65 -0.21 -15.55
CA LYS A 136 -4.84 -1.64 -15.37
C LYS A 136 -3.79 -2.25 -14.46
N PHE A 137 -4.24 -3.06 -13.51
CA PHE A 137 -3.34 -3.84 -12.69
C PHE A 137 -2.60 -4.89 -13.52
N LYS A 138 -1.27 -4.90 -13.41
CA LYS A 138 -0.39 -5.96 -13.92
C LYS A 138 -0.12 -7.01 -12.85
N ARG A 139 -0.09 -6.58 -11.58
CA ARG A 139 0.10 -7.41 -10.41
C ARG A 139 -0.64 -6.78 -9.23
N LEU A 140 -1.40 -7.57 -8.51
CA LEU A 140 -2.08 -7.14 -7.30
C LEU A 140 -1.38 -7.76 -6.08
N CYS A 141 -0.77 -6.91 -5.24
CA CYS A 141 -0.07 -7.30 -4.03
C CYS A 141 -1.00 -7.18 -2.81
N PHE A 142 -1.99 -8.07 -2.73
CA PHE A 142 -3.03 -8.01 -1.69
C PHE A 142 -3.41 -9.43 -1.21
N LEU A 143 -3.77 -9.57 0.05
CA LEU A 143 -4.14 -10.85 0.67
C LEU A 143 -3.11 -11.96 0.40
N GLU A 144 -3.57 -13.13 -0.04
CA GLU A 144 -2.73 -14.31 -0.33
C GLU A 144 -1.70 -14.06 -1.45
N ASN A 145 -1.96 -13.10 -2.35
CA ASN A 145 -0.99 -12.76 -3.38
C ASN A 145 0.30 -12.16 -2.81
N LYS A 146 0.25 -11.51 -1.62
CA LYS A 146 1.46 -11.06 -0.93
C LYS A 146 2.44 -12.20 -0.69
N VAL A 147 1.94 -13.34 -0.19
CA VAL A 147 2.76 -14.54 0.06
C VAL A 147 3.35 -15.09 -1.24
N LYS A 148 2.54 -15.19 -2.30
CA LYS A 148 3.02 -15.67 -3.60
C LYS A 148 4.15 -14.80 -4.14
N ILE A 149 3.92 -13.48 -4.16
CA ILE A 149 4.90 -12.50 -4.65
C ILE A 149 6.16 -12.52 -3.78
N PHE A 150 6.02 -12.59 -2.45
CA PHE A 150 7.14 -12.69 -1.54
C PHE A 150 7.99 -13.93 -1.82
N ASN A 151 7.38 -15.10 -1.92
CA ASN A 151 8.09 -16.36 -2.19
C ASN A 151 8.74 -16.40 -3.58
N GLU A 152 8.14 -15.76 -4.59
CA GLU A 152 8.73 -15.63 -5.93
C GLU A 152 10.00 -14.77 -5.92
N LEU A 153 9.98 -13.66 -5.18
CA LEU A 153 11.10 -12.72 -5.12
C LEU A 153 12.19 -13.15 -4.15
N TYR A 154 11.81 -13.82 -3.07
CA TYR A 154 12.67 -14.21 -1.96
C TYR A 154 12.48 -15.71 -1.61
N PRO A 155 12.79 -16.65 -2.52
CA PRO A 155 12.39 -18.06 -2.42
C PRO A 155 12.95 -18.83 -1.23
N ASN A 156 13.96 -18.32 -0.55
CA ASN A 156 14.57 -18.95 0.63
C ASN A 156 14.61 -18.02 1.84
N ALA A 157 13.84 -16.95 1.79
CA ALA A 157 13.78 -16.02 2.89
C ALA A 157 12.90 -16.55 4.01
N HIS A 158 13.28 -16.23 5.23
CA HIS A 158 12.54 -16.51 6.44
C HIS A 158 12.14 -15.19 7.08
N ILE A 159 10.89 -15.08 7.52
CA ILE A 159 10.37 -13.85 8.11
C ILE A 159 10.41 -13.99 9.64
N ASP A 160 11.37 -13.32 10.28
CA ASP A 160 11.44 -13.25 11.73
C ASP A 160 10.32 -12.40 12.31
N ASN A 161 10.21 -11.17 11.82
CA ASN A 161 9.27 -10.20 12.32
C ASN A 161 8.39 -9.69 11.19
N PHE A 162 7.09 -9.70 11.40
CA PHE A 162 6.12 -9.12 10.48
C PHE A 162 5.32 -8.03 11.19
N TYR A 163 5.35 -6.81 10.65
CA TYR A 163 4.61 -5.67 11.15
C TYR A 163 3.44 -5.36 10.21
N THR A 164 2.23 -5.31 10.75
CA THR A 164 1.02 -4.98 9.99
C THR A 164 0.02 -4.22 10.85
N ASP A 165 -0.88 -3.45 10.23
CA ASP A 165 -2.02 -2.82 10.89
C ASP A 165 -3.35 -3.54 10.57
N SER A 166 -3.30 -4.60 9.79
CA SER A 166 -4.49 -5.25 9.25
C SER A 166 -4.51 -6.76 9.51
N MET A 167 -5.62 -7.25 10.04
CA MET A 167 -5.88 -8.69 10.15
C MET A 167 -6.11 -9.35 8.78
N ASN A 168 -6.26 -8.57 7.70
CA ASN A 168 -6.35 -9.08 6.33
C ASN A 168 -5.04 -9.71 5.83
N ASP A 169 -3.92 -9.44 6.51
CA ASP A 169 -2.60 -10.00 6.18
C ASP A 169 -2.34 -11.38 6.82
N LYS A 170 -3.40 -12.08 7.19
CA LYS A 170 -3.30 -13.37 7.86
C LYS A 170 -2.34 -14.35 7.15
N ALA A 171 -2.37 -14.40 5.82
CA ALA A 171 -1.49 -15.29 5.06
C ALA A 171 0.01 -14.98 5.29
N MET A 172 0.37 -13.70 5.42
CA MET A 172 1.74 -13.28 5.77
C MET A 172 2.05 -13.56 7.25
N MET A 173 1.08 -13.33 8.15
CA MET A 173 1.23 -13.65 9.58
C MET A 173 1.51 -15.14 9.79
N ASP A 174 0.84 -16.02 9.04
CA ASP A 174 0.96 -17.46 9.20
C ASP A 174 2.37 -17.97 8.87
N ILE A 175 3.07 -17.35 7.92
CA ILE A 175 4.45 -17.71 7.50
C ILE A 175 5.55 -16.95 8.25
N SER A 176 5.21 -16.08 9.20
CA SER A 176 6.15 -15.29 9.99
C SER A 176 6.32 -15.88 11.39
N ASP A 177 7.49 -15.75 12.00
CA ASP A 177 7.75 -16.22 13.37
C ASP A 177 7.07 -15.36 14.42
N HIS A 178 7.27 -14.04 14.31
CA HIS A 178 6.68 -13.06 15.20
C HIS A 178 5.83 -12.07 14.41
N VAL A 179 4.66 -11.75 14.94
CA VAL A 179 3.74 -10.80 14.32
C VAL A 179 3.46 -9.66 15.27
N PHE A 180 3.63 -8.45 14.77
CA PHE A 180 3.40 -7.20 15.48
C PHE A 180 2.25 -6.44 14.83
N LEU A 181 1.16 -6.28 15.59
CA LEU A 181 0.04 -5.44 15.17
C LEU A 181 0.32 -3.98 15.56
N VAL A 182 0.22 -3.09 14.58
CA VAL A 182 0.54 -1.67 14.75
C VAL A 182 -0.73 -0.85 14.69
N ASN A 183 -1.05 -0.16 15.79
CA ASN A 183 -2.18 0.76 15.85
C ASN A 183 -1.69 2.15 16.29
N GLY A 184 -1.64 3.07 15.33
CA GLY A 184 -1.05 4.38 15.54
C GLY A 184 0.45 4.29 15.86
N ASN A 185 0.86 4.63 17.08
CA ASN A 185 2.23 4.47 17.58
C ASN A 185 2.37 3.28 18.55
N LYS A 186 1.29 2.53 18.77
CA LYS A 186 1.32 1.35 19.63
C LYS A 186 1.66 0.13 18.79
N ILE A 187 2.67 -0.62 19.20
CA ILE A 187 3.07 -1.90 18.63
C ILE A 187 2.76 -2.98 19.66
N GLU A 188 2.06 -4.02 19.25
CA GLU A 188 1.68 -5.14 20.10
C GLU A 188 2.04 -6.45 19.42
N GLN A 189 2.84 -7.27 20.06
CA GLN A 189 3.14 -8.60 19.57
C GLN A 189 1.93 -9.51 19.78
N ILE A 190 1.43 -10.13 18.70
CA ILE A 190 0.26 -11.02 18.70
C ILE A 190 0.60 -12.47 18.33
N LYS A 191 1.83 -12.71 17.88
CA LYS A 191 2.39 -14.06 17.64
C LYS A 191 3.86 -14.12 18.00
#